data_9b8d2be10bdef107e0f77ebb7df0f774
#
_entry.id   9b8d2be10bdef107e0f77ebb7df0f774
#
_cell.length_a   1.000
_cell.length_b   1.000
_cell.length_c   1.000
_cell.angle_alpha   90.00
_cell.angle_beta   90.00
_cell.angle_gamma   90.00
#
_symmetry.space_group_name_H-M   'P 1'
#
loop_
_entity.id
_entity.type
_entity.pdbx_description
1 polymer ?
#
loop_
_entity_poly.entity_id
_entity_poly.type
_entity_poly.pdbx_seq_one_letter_code
_entity_poly.pdbx_strand_id
1 'polypeptide(L)'
;LSSLLIKERTSGDSELEKALNRVDFFRIFHTLALHFAFEHFGILQLGNEKDPGNLAGKLVLHDLPSGLAEEYDKRHRFTDSAVFKALHQTTIPSLWRAADQTPNQGNLLTQLGFDLLACVPVHGVNGARYAVVYLGDAEDLTTAALHELTFETISAFDHFYRRALISKAGMGLTPREREILRWISHGKTASEIALIVSVSEHTINSHTATILKKLDVVNRTQMVAKAIREQIIQ
;
A
#
# COMPACT_ATOMS: atom_id res chain seq x y z
N LEU A 1 -12.72 -18.03 -27.80
CA LEU A 1 -12.65 -17.44 -26.45
C LEU A 1 -11.23 -17.51 -25.85
N SER A 2 -10.56 -18.67 -25.91
CA SER A 2 -9.20 -18.85 -25.33
C SER A 2 -8.10 -17.99 -25.98
N SER A 3 -8.17 -17.70 -27.28
CA SER A 3 -7.15 -16.94 -28.00
C SER A 3 -7.25 -15.42 -27.80
N LEU A 4 -8.45 -14.91 -27.47
CA LEU A 4 -8.66 -13.51 -27.09
C LEU A 4 -8.11 -13.25 -25.68
N LEU A 5 -8.35 -14.12 -24.72
CA LEU A 5 -7.84 -14.02 -23.36
C LEU A 5 -6.29 -14.02 -23.29
N ILE A 6 -5.62 -14.77 -24.16
CA ILE A 6 -4.15 -14.78 -24.23
C ILE A 6 -3.62 -13.45 -24.80
N LYS A 7 -4.35 -12.83 -25.73
CA LYS A 7 -3.94 -11.55 -26.33
C LYS A 7 -4.13 -10.36 -25.40
N GLU A 8 -5.16 -10.39 -24.55
CA GLU A 8 -5.40 -9.37 -23.51
C GLU A 8 -4.41 -9.51 -22.36
N ARG A 9 -4.07 -10.74 -21.94
CA ARG A 9 -3.03 -10.99 -20.92
C ARG A 9 -1.66 -10.43 -21.34
N THR A 10 -1.23 -10.67 -22.58
CA THR A 10 0.05 -10.12 -23.07
C THR A 10 0.06 -8.59 -23.16
N SER A 11 -1.10 -7.93 -23.29
CA SER A 11 -1.22 -6.48 -23.24
C SER A 11 -1.10 -5.92 -21.82
N GLY A 12 -1.77 -6.54 -20.85
CA GLY A 12 -1.74 -6.14 -19.43
C GLY A 12 -0.35 -6.30 -18.81
N ASP A 13 0.33 -7.41 -19.07
CA ASP A 13 1.71 -7.64 -18.61
C ASP A 13 2.67 -6.58 -19.19
N SER A 14 2.48 -6.19 -20.48
CA SER A 14 3.28 -5.13 -21.12
C SER A 14 3.05 -3.73 -20.51
N GLU A 15 1.85 -3.42 -20.02
CA GLU A 15 1.55 -2.14 -19.35
C GLU A 15 2.13 -2.12 -17.94
N LEU A 16 2.02 -3.21 -17.18
CA LEU A 16 2.62 -3.34 -15.88
C LEU A 16 4.14 -3.21 -15.90
N GLU A 17 4.80 -3.79 -16.92
CA GLU A 17 6.25 -3.68 -17.08
C GLU A 17 6.70 -2.25 -17.39
N LYS A 18 5.89 -1.46 -18.09
CA LYS A 18 6.17 -0.06 -18.44
C LYS A 18 5.80 0.95 -17.38
N ALA A 19 4.94 0.59 -16.42
CA ALA A 19 4.51 1.49 -15.36
C ALA A 19 5.67 1.87 -14.43
N LEU A 20 5.94 3.17 -14.29
CA LEU A 20 7.07 3.70 -13.52
C LEU A 20 6.67 4.58 -12.34
N ASN A 21 5.47 5.14 -12.37
CA ASN A 21 5.03 6.16 -11.42
C ASN A 21 3.58 5.95 -10.96
N ARG A 22 3.14 6.75 -9.98
CA ARG A 22 1.79 6.64 -9.40
C ARG A 22 0.67 6.87 -10.42
N VAL A 23 0.89 7.68 -11.45
CA VAL A 23 -0.13 7.96 -12.47
C VAL A 23 -0.34 6.75 -13.37
N ASP A 24 0.73 6.03 -13.72
CA ASP A 24 0.63 4.80 -14.49
C ASP A 24 -0.16 3.74 -13.70
N PHE A 25 0.17 3.54 -12.42
CA PHE A 25 -0.55 2.58 -11.56
C PHE A 25 -1.99 3.00 -11.29
N PHE A 26 -2.28 4.29 -11.16
CA PHE A 26 -3.65 4.78 -11.07
C PHE A 26 -4.48 4.31 -12.28
N ARG A 27 -3.96 4.48 -13.49
CA ARG A 27 -4.63 4.01 -14.72
C ARG A 27 -4.85 2.51 -14.73
N ILE A 28 -3.84 1.74 -14.33
CA ILE A 28 -3.92 0.28 -14.28
C ILE A 28 -5.04 -0.16 -13.32
N PHE A 29 -5.07 0.32 -12.07
CA PHE A 29 -6.09 -0.06 -11.11
C PHE A 29 -7.50 0.44 -11.51
N HIS A 30 -7.59 1.63 -12.10
CA HIS A 30 -8.86 2.14 -12.61
C HIS A 30 -9.37 1.29 -13.78
N THR A 31 -8.51 0.93 -14.74
CA THR A 31 -8.87 0.04 -15.86
C THR A 31 -9.30 -1.33 -15.34
N LEU A 32 -8.60 -1.85 -14.34
CA LEU A 32 -8.94 -3.13 -13.70
C LEU A 32 -10.31 -3.06 -13.03
N ALA A 33 -10.61 -1.97 -12.30
CA ALA A 33 -11.94 -1.76 -11.72
C ALA A 33 -13.03 -1.82 -12.80
N LEU A 34 -12.90 -1.03 -13.87
CA LEU A 34 -13.86 -0.98 -14.96
C LEU A 34 -14.03 -2.33 -15.69
N HIS A 35 -12.95 -3.10 -15.86
CA HIS A 35 -13.00 -4.41 -16.50
C HIS A 35 -13.89 -5.41 -15.75
N PHE A 36 -13.93 -5.31 -14.42
CA PHE A 36 -14.79 -6.13 -13.56
C PHE A 36 -16.10 -5.43 -13.14
N ALA A 37 -16.50 -4.41 -13.87
CA ALA A 37 -17.73 -3.64 -13.66
C ALA A 37 -17.82 -2.92 -12.30
N PHE A 38 -16.70 -2.58 -11.69
CA PHE A 38 -16.61 -1.65 -10.58
C PHE A 38 -16.39 -0.22 -11.08
N GLU A 39 -16.88 0.76 -10.33
CA GLU A 39 -16.77 2.17 -10.68
C GLU A 39 -15.51 2.80 -10.11
N HIS A 40 -15.08 2.35 -8.94
CA HIS A 40 -13.97 2.92 -8.20
C HIS A 40 -13.04 1.87 -7.62
N PHE A 41 -11.81 2.28 -7.37
CA PHE A 41 -10.84 1.50 -6.60
C PHE A 41 -10.23 2.31 -5.46
N GLY A 42 -9.67 1.61 -4.49
CA GLY A 42 -8.86 2.21 -3.43
C GLY A 42 -7.79 1.23 -2.94
N ILE A 43 -6.58 1.72 -2.69
CA ILE A 43 -5.51 0.99 -2.03
C ILE A 43 -5.38 1.52 -0.62
N LEU A 44 -5.65 0.68 0.37
CA LEU A 44 -5.61 0.99 1.78
C LEU A 44 -4.34 0.41 2.42
N GLN A 45 -3.67 1.20 3.24
CA GLN A 45 -2.64 0.69 4.15
C GLN A 45 -3.31 0.39 5.50
N LEU A 46 -3.30 -0.86 5.92
CA LEU A 46 -4.12 -1.31 7.06
C LEU A 46 -3.45 -1.09 8.40
N GLY A 47 -2.29 -0.63 8.59
CA GLY A 47 -1.69 -0.38 9.90
C GLY A 47 -1.88 -1.51 10.92
N ASN A 48 -1.67 -1.22 12.19
CA ASN A 48 -2.03 -2.13 13.29
C ASN A 48 -3.52 -2.02 13.63
N GLU A 49 -4.12 -3.09 14.15
CA GLU A 49 -5.52 -3.13 14.60
C GLU A 49 -5.85 -2.05 15.65
N LYS A 50 -4.84 -1.61 16.42
CA LYS A 50 -4.94 -0.53 17.41
C LYS A 50 -4.69 0.87 16.84
N ASP A 51 -4.37 0.97 15.54
CA ASP A 51 -4.17 2.26 14.89
C ASP A 51 -5.53 2.97 14.70
N PRO A 52 -5.77 4.10 15.36
CA PRO A 52 -7.05 4.81 15.27
C PRO A 52 -7.26 5.54 13.93
N GLY A 53 -6.45 5.23 12.92
CA GLY A 53 -6.46 5.90 11.63
C GLY A 53 -7.85 5.91 10.97
N ASN A 54 -8.17 7.04 10.40
CA ASN A 54 -9.37 7.27 9.62
C ASN A 54 -9.24 6.68 8.19
N LEU A 55 -10.33 6.58 7.46
CA LEU A 55 -10.35 6.04 6.10
C LEU A 55 -9.46 6.85 5.16
N ALA A 56 -9.63 8.18 5.16
CA ALA A 56 -8.85 9.07 4.30
C ALA A 56 -7.34 8.94 4.53
N GLY A 57 -6.90 8.84 5.79
CA GLY A 57 -5.49 8.66 6.14
C GLY A 57 -4.91 7.30 5.76
N LYS A 58 -5.74 6.29 5.53
CA LYS A 58 -5.31 4.94 5.10
C LYS A 58 -5.25 4.79 3.58
N LEU A 59 -5.88 5.68 2.84
CA LEU A 59 -5.88 5.65 1.36
C LEU A 59 -4.50 6.04 0.81
N VAL A 60 -3.88 5.12 0.10
CA VAL A 60 -2.57 5.30 -0.54
C VAL A 60 -2.72 5.78 -1.98
N LEU A 61 -3.63 5.17 -2.72
CA LEU A 61 -3.97 5.50 -4.09
C LEU A 61 -5.45 5.15 -4.30
N HIS A 62 -6.23 6.05 -4.89
CA HIS A 62 -7.67 5.83 -5.13
C HIS A 62 -8.21 6.77 -6.19
N ASP A 63 -9.38 6.45 -6.71
CA ASP A 63 -10.20 7.29 -7.57
C ASP A 63 -11.59 7.59 -6.98
N LEU A 64 -11.77 7.37 -5.68
CA LEU A 64 -13.02 7.69 -4.99
C LEU A 64 -13.40 9.16 -5.21
N PRO A 65 -14.72 9.49 -5.24
CA PRO A 65 -15.19 10.85 -5.34
C PRO A 65 -14.54 11.77 -4.30
N SER A 66 -14.20 12.98 -4.74
CA SER A 66 -13.51 13.95 -3.90
C SER A 66 -14.27 14.24 -2.60
N GLY A 67 -13.61 14.15 -1.47
CA GLY A 67 -14.18 14.41 -0.16
C GLY A 67 -15.01 13.26 0.44
N LEU A 68 -15.23 12.15 -0.28
CA LEU A 68 -16.06 11.05 0.21
C LEU A 68 -15.48 10.39 1.48
N ALA A 69 -14.20 10.11 1.48
CA ALA A 69 -13.53 9.49 2.62
C ALA A 69 -13.50 10.43 3.84
N GLU A 70 -13.25 11.71 3.63
CA GLU A 70 -13.27 12.74 4.68
C GLU A 70 -14.67 12.94 5.25
N GLU A 71 -15.71 12.90 4.40
CA GLU A 71 -17.12 13.03 4.85
C GLU A 71 -17.53 11.80 5.66
N TYR A 72 -17.11 10.60 5.25
CA TYR A 72 -17.29 9.38 6.02
C TYR A 72 -16.63 9.51 7.41
N ASP A 73 -15.37 9.95 7.45
CA ASP A 73 -14.59 10.06 8.70
C ASP A 73 -15.15 11.09 9.69
N LYS A 74 -15.94 12.07 9.25
CA LYS A 74 -16.63 13.01 10.16
C LYS A 74 -17.70 12.36 11.02
N ARG A 75 -18.32 11.29 10.52
CA ARG A 75 -19.49 10.65 11.13
C ARG A 75 -19.20 9.25 11.66
N HIS A 76 -18.20 8.59 11.10
CA HIS A 76 -17.90 7.18 11.33
C HIS A 76 -16.41 6.94 11.57
N ARG A 77 -16.12 5.84 12.23
CA ARG A 77 -14.76 5.33 12.39
C ARG A 77 -14.59 4.11 11.49
N PHE A 78 -13.68 4.19 10.52
CA PHE A 78 -13.43 3.07 9.60
C PHE A 78 -13.02 1.79 10.35
N THR A 79 -12.27 1.93 11.46
CA THR A 79 -11.85 0.82 12.32
C THR A 79 -13.01 0.06 12.99
N ASP A 80 -14.18 0.67 13.10
CA ASP A 80 -15.36 0.03 13.70
C ASP A 80 -16.16 -0.78 12.67
N SER A 81 -15.89 -0.59 11.37
CA SER A 81 -16.58 -1.30 10.28
C SER A 81 -16.28 -2.80 10.28
N ALA A 82 -17.26 -3.60 9.87
CA ALA A 82 -17.10 -5.04 9.70
C ALA A 82 -16.03 -5.38 8.65
N VAL A 83 -15.95 -4.58 7.60
CA VAL A 83 -14.94 -4.73 6.53
C VAL A 83 -13.53 -4.57 7.08
N PHE A 84 -13.26 -3.52 7.87
CA PHE A 84 -11.94 -3.31 8.47
C PHE A 84 -11.54 -4.47 9.39
N LYS A 85 -12.45 -4.93 10.24
CA LYS A 85 -12.21 -6.07 11.14
C LYS A 85 -11.89 -7.33 10.37
N ALA A 86 -12.66 -7.64 9.33
CA ALA A 86 -12.41 -8.79 8.46
C ALA A 86 -11.04 -8.69 7.76
N LEU A 87 -10.67 -7.51 7.24
CA LEU A 87 -9.36 -7.29 6.61
C LEU A 87 -8.18 -7.54 7.55
N HIS A 88 -8.39 -7.49 8.88
CA HIS A 88 -7.36 -7.85 9.87
C HIS A 88 -7.35 -9.34 10.22
N GLN A 89 -8.44 -10.07 9.95
CA GLN A 89 -8.60 -11.48 10.34
C GLN A 89 -8.33 -12.46 9.20
N THR A 90 -8.40 -12.02 7.94
CA THR A 90 -8.24 -12.90 6.78
C THR A 90 -7.25 -12.34 5.76
N THR A 91 -6.67 -13.25 4.97
CA THR A 91 -5.89 -12.95 3.76
C THR A 91 -6.63 -13.40 2.51
N ILE A 92 -7.87 -13.87 2.66
CA ILE A 92 -8.70 -14.36 1.56
C ILE A 92 -9.50 -13.19 0.98
N PRO A 93 -9.57 -13.05 -0.35
CA PRO A 93 -10.42 -12.08 -0.99
C PRO A 93 -11.89 -12.28 -0.60
N SER A 94 -12.60 -11.18 -0.46
CA SER A 94 -14.00 -11.20 -0.01
C SER A 94 -14.85 -10.21 -0.79
N LEU A 95 -16.11 -10.59 -0.97
CA LEU A 95 -17.14 -9.77 -1.59
C LEU A 95 -18.16 -9.37 -0.52
N TRP A 96 -18.52 -8.10 -0.49
CA TRP A 96 -19.43 -7.51 0.48
C TRP A 96 -20.55 -6.81 -0.25
N ARG A 97 -21.80 -7.05 0.18
CA ARG A 97 -22.98 -6.37 -0.33
C ARG A 97 -23.57 -5.47 0.75
N ALA A 98 -24.11 -4.32 0.34
CA ALA A 98 -24.80 -3.44 1.25
C ALA A 98 -26.01 -4.15 1.90
N ALA A 99 -26.73 -4.96 1.14
CA ALA A 99 -27.89 -5.72 1.62
C ALA A 99 -27.58 -6.78 2.68
N ASP A 100 -26.34 -7.35 2.69
CA ASP A 100 -25.95 -8.41 3.60
C ASP A 100 -25.41 -7.89 4.95
N GLN A 101 -25.20 -6.57 5.05
CA GLN A 101 -24.68 -5.95 6.27
C GLN A 101 -25.82 -5.53 7.20
N THR A 102 -25.70 -5.91 8.47
CA THR A 102 -26.72 -5.52 9.46
C THR A 102 -26.68 -4.02 9.75
N PRO A 103 -27.84 -3.34 9.88
CA PRO A 103 -27.93 -1.89 10.09
C PRO A 103 -27.14 -1.38 11.31
N ASN A 104 -26.98 -2.23 12.34
CA ASN A 104 -26.36 -1.86 13.63
C ASN A 104 -24.81 -1.82 13.60
N GLN A 105 -24.15 -2.26 12.54
CA GLN A 105 -22.67 -2.31 12.46
C GLN A 105 -22.08 -1.17 11.60
N GLY A 106 -22.85 -0.13 11.29
CA GLY A 106 -22.40 0.94 10.40
C GLY A 106 -22.05 0.37 9.03
N ASN A 107 -23.05 0.16 8.19
CA ASN A 107 -22.85 -0.37 6.83
C ASN A 107 -21.97 0.58 6.03
N LEU A 108 -20.69 0.25 5.94
CA LEU A 108 -19.68 1.05 5.23
C LEU A 108 -20.14 1.35 3.79
N LEU A 109 -20.66 0.37 3.10
CA LEU A 109 -21.11 0.49 1.71
C LEU A 109 -22.23 1.50 1.56
N THR A 110 -23.30 1.34 2.34
CA THR A 110 -24.45 2.30 2.32
C THR A 110 -23.99 3.71 2.67
N GLN A 111 -23.03 3.86 3.60
CA GLN A 111 -22.52 5.16 4.01
C GLN A 111 -21.64 5.81 2.94
N LEU A 112 -20.97 5.00 2.13
CA LEU A 112 -20.17 5.46 0.97
C LEU A 112 -21.04 5.59 -0.30
N GLY A 113 -22.27 5.09 -0.30
CA GLY A 113 -23.19 5.17 -1.44
C GLY A 113 -22.96 4.10 -2.51
N PHE A 114 -22.46 2.91 -2.13
CA PHE A 114 -22.22 1.79 -3.05
C PHE A 114 -22.92 0.51 -2.55
N ASP A 115 -23.30 -0.37 -3.49
CA ASP A 115 -23.96 -1.63 -3.18
C ASP A 115 -23.00 -2.82 -3.09
N LEU A 116 -21.86 -2.76 -3.78
CA LEU A 116 -20.90 -3.84 -3.86
C LEU A 116 -19.47 -3.38 -3.55
N LEU A 117 -18.74 -4.20 -2.79
CA LEU A 117 -17.34 -4.01 -2.46
C LEU A 117 -16.59 -5.34 -2.59
N ALA A 118 -15.60 -5.40 -3.48
CA ALA A 118 -14.62 -6.47 -3.48
C ALA A 118 -13.37 -6.02 -2.72
N CYS A 119 -12.89 -6.88 -1.82
CA CYS A 119 -11.67 -6.65 -1.04
C CYS A 119 -10.63 -7.71 -1.40
N VAL A 120 -9.46 -7.28 -1.81
CA VAL A 120 -8.30 -8.14 -2.06
C VAL A 120 -7.19 -7.77 -1.08
N PRO A 121 -6.99 -8.55 0.00
CA PRO A 121 -5.87 -8.36 0.92
C PRO A 121 -4.54 -8.62 0.21
N VAL A 122 -3.59 -7.71 0.37
CA VAL A 122 -2.25 -7.81 -0.22
C VAL A 122 -1.19 -7.39 0.81
N HIS A 123 0.05 -7.84 0.61
CA HIS A 123 1.12 -7.59 1.56
C HIS A 123 2.34 -7.03 0.84
N GLY A 124 2.97 -6.06 1.46
CA GLY A 124 4.31 -5.66 1.08
C GLY A 124 5.33 -6.71 1.52
N VAL A 125 6.48 -6.78 0.84
CA VAL A 125 7.58 -7.70 1.20
C VAL A 125 8.13 -7.46 2.62
N ASN A 126 7.82 -6.32 3.24
CA ASN A 126 8.15 -5.98 4.64
C ASN A 126 7.11 -6.45 5.66
N GLY A 127 6.11 -7.21 5.22
CA GLY A 127 4.99 -7.61 6.07
C GLY A 127 3.96 -6.50 6.32
N ALA A 128 4.11 -5.32 5.73
CA ALA A 128 3.08 -4.28 5.78
C ALA A 128 1.81 -4.77 5.09
N ARG A 129 0.68 -4.60 5.75
CA ARG A 129 -0.62 -5.06 5.25
C ARG A 129 -1.32 -3.95 4.48
N TYR A 130 -1.85 -4.34 3.35
CA TYR A 130 -2.66 -3.49 2.49
C TYR A 130 -3.94 -4.23 2.09
N ALA A 131 -4.89 -3.49 1.57
CA ALA A 131 -6.02 -4.05 0.84
C ALA A 131 -6.26 -3.21 -0.41
N VAL A 132 -6.49 -3.87 -1.53
CA VAL A 132 -7.06 -3.21 -2.71
C VAL A 132 -8.56 -3.46 -2.67
N VAL A 133 -9.32 -2.39 -2.74
CA VAL A 133 -10.78 -2.43 -2.68
C VAL A 133 -11.35 -1.90 -4.00
N TYR A 134 -12.44 -2.51 -4.45
CA TYR A 134 -13.18 -2.10 -5.64
C TYR A 134 -14.62 -1.87 -5.23
N LEU A 135 -15.19 -0.72 -5.59
CA LEU A 135 -16.52 -0.28 -5.19
C LEU A 135 -17.37 0.03 -6.42
N GLY A 136 -18.62 -0.29 -6.36
CA GLY A 136 -19.60 0.00 -7.41
C GLY A 136 -20.96 -0.61 -7.10
N ASP A 137 -21.86 -0.48 -8.05
CA ASP A 137 -23.24 -0.99 -7.97
C ASP A 137 -23.43 -2.21 -8.90
N ALA A 138 -22.34 -2.94 -9.17
CA ALA A 138 -22.34 -4.08 -10.09
C ALA A 138 -23.28 -5.20 -9.63
N GLU A 139 -23.96 -5.81 -10.59
CA GLU A 139 -24.61 -7.11 -10.42
C GLU A 139 -23.54 -8.18 -10.15
N ASP A 140 -23.96 -9.34 -9.67
CA ASP A 140 -23.12 -10.43 -9.16
C ASP A 140 -21.79 -10.69 -9.87
N LEU A 141 -20.70 -10.42 -9.17
CA LEU A 141 -19.38 -10.93 -9.56
C LEU A 141 -19.31 -12.44 -9.32
N THR A 142 -19.09 -13.23 -10.36
CA THR A 142 -18.93 -14.68 -10.22
C THR A 142 -17.66 -15.04 -9.44
N THR A 143 -17.63 -16.21 -8.82
CA THR A 143 -16.42 -16.71 -8.13
C THR A 143 -15.21 -16.75 -9.07
N ALA A 144 -15.38 -17.12 -10.33
CA ALA A 144 -14.32 -17.15 -11.32
C ALA A 144 -13.78 -15.74 -11.62
N ALA A 145 -14.66 -14.75 -11.76
CA ALA A 145 -14.27 -13.35 -11.96
C ALA A 145 -13.56 -12.76 -10.73
N LEU A 146 -14.00 -13.12 -9.51
CA LEU A 146 -13.29 -12.71 -8.28
C LEU A 146 -11.88 -13.31 -8.21
N HIS A 147 -11.68 -14.56 -8.64
CA HIS A 147 -10.35 -15.17 -8.69
C HIS A 147 -9.44 -14.45 -9.72
N GLU A 148 -9.98 -14.12 -10.87
CA GLU A 148 -9.25 -13.39 -11.91
C GLU A 148 -8.88 -11.98 -11.44
N LEU A 149 -9.86 -11.22 -10.92
CA LEU A 149 -9.62 -9.91 -10.29
C LEU A 149 -8.54 -9.98 -9.21
N THR A 150 -8.58 -11.02 -8.38
CA THR A 150 -7.59 -11.22 -7.31
C THR A 150 -6.19 -11.40 -7.87
N PHE A 151 -6.01 -12.26 -8.86
CA PHE A 151 -4.69 -12.51 -9.45
C PHE A 151 -4.12 -11.25 -10.11
N GLU A 152 -4.92 -10.57 -10.92
CA GLU A 152 -4.52 -9.32 -11.58
C GLU A 152 -4.19 -8.21 -10.55
N THR A 153 -4.98 -8.12 -9.48
CA THR A 153 -4.74 -7.17 -8.39
C THR A 153 -3.42 -7.44 -7.67
N ILE A 154 -3.13 -8.70 -7.35
CA ILE A 154 -1.87 -9.07 -6.67
C ILE A 154 -0.68 -8.73 -7.57
N SER A 155 -0.76 -9.04 -8.87
CA SER A 155 0.29 -8.73 -9.83
C SER A 155 0.51 -7.21 -9.96
N ALA A 156 -0.57 -6.43 -10.15
CA ALA A 156 -0.51 -4.98 -10.23
C ALA A 156 0.04 -4.35 -8.95
N PHE A 157 -0.38 -4.87 -7.77
CA PHE A 157 0.07 -4.36 -6.49
C PHE A 157 1.55 -4.64 -6.23
N ASP A 158 2.08 -5.82 -6.60
CA ASP A 158 3.51 -6.13 -6.44
C ASP A 158 4.38 -5.15 -7.24
N HIS A 159 4.01 -4.86 -8.49
CA HIS A 159 4.69 -3.86 -9.31
C HIS A 159 4.57 -2.44 -8.71
N PHE A 160 3.38 -2.03 -8.28
CA PHE A 160 3.14 -0.74 -7.61
C PHE A 160 3.97 -0.61 -6.34
N TYR A 161 3.95 -1.64 -5.50
CA TYR A 161 4.68 -1.66 -4.24
C TYR A 161 6.19 -1.47 -4.47
N ARG A 162 6.77 -2.24 -5.38
CA ARG A 162 8.22 -2.17 -5.67
C ARG A 162 8.64 -0.85 -6.30
N ARG A 163 7.85 -0.30 -7.22
CA ARG A 163 8.25 0.87 -8.03
C ARG A 163 7.79 2.20 -7.44
N ALA A 164 6.64 2.24 -6.77
CA ALA A 164 6.04 3.48 -6.31
C ALA A 164 5.97 3.63 -4.78
N LEU A 165 5.88 2.53 -4.02
CA LEU A 165 5.83 2.60 -2.56
C LEU A 165 7.21 2.43 -1.92
N ILE A 166 7.96 1.38 -2.24
CA ILE A 166 9.32 1.19 -1.68
C ILE A 166 10.26 2.30 -2.15
N SER A 167 10.16 2.71 -3.42
CA SER A 167 11.00 3.79 -3.96
C SER A 167 10.85 5.10 -3.17
N LYS A 168 9.70 5.37 -2.54
CA LYS A 168 9.51 6.54 -1.66
C LYS A 168 10.09 6.35 -0.27
N ALA A 169 10.06 5.16 0.31
CA ALA A 169 10.68 4.88 1.62
C ALA A 169 12.21 5.03 1.58
N GLY A 170 12.83 4.86 0.38
CA GLY A 170 14.24 5.16 0.14
C GLY A 170 14.51 6.55 -0.44
N MET A 171 13.49 7.35 -0.72
CA MET A 171 13.63 8.66 -1.35
C MET A 171 14.14 9.69 -0.34
N GLY A 172 15.38 10.00 -0.45
CA GLY A 172 16.08 11.00 0.34
C GLY A 172 17.47 10.57 0.74
N LEU A 173 17.72 9.27 0.89
CA LEU A 173 19.05 8.79 1.21
C LEU A 173 19.85 8.52 -0.06
N THR A 174 21.02 9.17 -0.16
CA THR A 174 22.00 8.87 -1.20
C THR A 174 22.54 7.44 -1.03
N PRO A 175 23.15 6.84 -2.08
CA PRO A 175 23.82 5.54 -1.95
C PRO A 175 24.82 5.49 -0.78
N ARG A 176 25.55 6.60 -0.55
CA ARG A 176 26.51 6.74 0.53
C ARG A 176 25.85 6.75 1.91
N GLU A 177 24.75 7.48 2.05
CA GLU A 177 23.98 7.50 3.30
C GLU A 177 23.39 6.12 3.62
N ARG A 178 22.92 5.37 2.62
CA ARG A 178 22.45 3.98 2.80
C ARG A 178 23.56 3.04 3.22
N GLU A 179 24.74 3.17 2.65
CA GLU A 179 25.91 2.40 3.05
C GLU A 179 26.27 2.67 4.52
N ILE A 180 26.37 3.93 4.92
CA ILE A 180 26.63 4.32 6.30
C ILE A 180 25.56 3.78 7.25
N LEU A 181 24.28 3.89 6.87
CA LEU A 181 23.16 3.40 7.65
C LEU A 181 23.20 1.87 7.86
N ARG A 182 23.66 1.11 6.86
CA ARG A 182 23.91 -0.34 7.00
C ARG A 182 25.00 -0.63 8.04
N TRP A 183 26.11 0.07 7.99
CA TRP A 183 27.16 -0.12 9.00
C TRP A 183 26.70 0.26 10.39
N ILE A 184 25.88 1.30 10.50
CA ILE A 184 25.23 1.69 11.75
C ILE A 184 24.32 0.58 12.27
N SER A 185 23.55 -0.09 11.43
CA SER A 185 22.67 -1.19 11.83
C SER A 185 23.43 -2.43 12.28
N HIS A 186 24.67 -2.62 11.80
CA HIS A 186 25.59 -3.65 12.29
C HIS A 186 26.33 -3.25 13.58
N GLY A 187 25.94 -2.15 14.22
CA GLY A 187 26.53 -1.71 15.49
C GLY A 187 27.86 -0.98 15.38
N LYS A 188 28.34 -0.65 14.17
CA LYS A 188 29.63 0.02 13.97
C LYS A 188 29.60 1.46 14.49
N THR A 189 30.65 1.90 15.17
CA THR A 189 30.85 3.28 15.61
C THR A 189 31.19 4.21 14.43
N ALA A 190 31.11 5.52 14.64
CA ALA A 190 31.48 6.49 13.59
C ALA A 190 32.93 6.37 13.16
N SER A 191 33.87 6.10 14.10
CA SER A 191 35.27 5.89 13.83
C SER A 191 35.57 4.61 13.04
N GLU A 192 34.88 3.48 13.36
CA GLU A 192 34.98 2.25 12.58
C GLU A 192 34.45 2.41 11.16
N ILE A 193 33.27 3.09 11.02
CA ILE A 193 32.71 3.35 9.71
C ILE A 193 33.64 4.26 8.89
N ALA A 194 34.24 5.28 9.51
CA ALA A 194 35.17 6.18 8.86
C ALA A 194 36.35 5.41 8.24
N LEU A 195 36.89 4.42 8.95
CA LEU A 195 37.96 3.52 8.46
C LEU A 195 37.46 2.65 7.29
N ILE A 196 36.29 2.02 7.43
CA ILE A 196 35.72 1.13 6.40
C ILE A 196 35.47 1.88 5.07
N VAL A 197 34.94 3.08 5.16
CA VAL A 197 34.50 3.84 3.97
C VAL A 197 35.52 4.92 3.55
N SER A 198 36.69 4.96 4.19
CA SER A 198 37.83 5.83 3.88
C SER A 198 37.51 7.32 3.90
N VAL A 199 36.83 7.79 4.95
CA VAL A 199 36.54 9.22 5.20
C VAL A 199 36.84 9.58 6.66
N SER A 200 36.70 10.87 7.02
CA SER A 200 36.85 11.28 8.41
C SER A 200 35.65 10.91 9.28
N GLU A 201 35.87 10.69 10.58
CA GLU A 201 34.77 10.49 11.54
C GLU A 201 33.79 11.68 11.54
N HIS A 202 34.29 12.89 11.36
CA HIS A 202 33.46 14.09 11.23
C HIS A 202 32.49 13.98 10.04
N THR A 203 32.95 13.44 8.92
CA THR A 203 32.13 13.20 7.73
C THR A 203 31.03 12.19 8.03
N ILE A 204 31.33 11.10 8.76
CA ILE A 204 30.33 10.11 9.17
C ILE A 204 29.26 10.72 10.08
N ASN A 205 29.69 11.53 11.06
CA ASN A 205 28.78 12.24 11.96
C ASN A 205 27.85 13.22 11.19
N SER A 206 28.39 13.93 10.20
CA SER A 206 27.61 14.80 9.31
C SER A 206 26.56 14.01 8.49
N HIS A 207 26.96 12.88 7.89
CA HIS A 207 26.02 12.01 7.21
C HIS A 207 24.96 11.44 8.15
N THR A 208 25.35 11.03 9.36
CA THR A 208 24.40 10.54 10.38
C THR A 208 23.36 11.58 10.74
N ALA A 209 23.76 12.84 10.96
CA ALA A 209 22.84 13.94 11.23
C ALA A 209 21.88 14.18 10.05
N THR A 210 22.39 14.09 8.82
CA THR A 210 21.57 14.21 7.61
C THR A 210 20.58 13.06 7.48
N ILE A 211 20.98 11.83 7.78
CA ILE A 211 20.11 10.65 7.76
C ILE A 211 18.99 10.80 8.80
N LEU A 212 19.31 11.21 10.03
CA LEU A 212 18.34 11.47 11.10
C LEU A 212 17.27 12.45 10.63
N LYS A 213 17.69 13.57 10.02
CA LYS A 213 16.79 14.59 9.48
C LYS A 213 15.93 14.06 8.33
N LYS A 214 16.52 13.32 7.39
CA LYS A 214 15.80 12.75 6.24
C LYS A 214 14.79 11.67 6.65
N LEU A 215 15.10 10.91 7.68
CA LEU A 215 14.22 9.89 8.24
C LEU A 215 13.26 10.47 9.30
N ASP A 216 13.33 11.75 9.60
CA ASP A 216 12.49 12.39 10.62
C ASP A 216 12.51 11.62 11.96
N VAL A 217 13.70 11.42 12.51
CA VAL A 217 13.95 10.71 13.77
C VAL A 217 15.03 11.46 14.58
N VAL A 218 14.99 11.29 15.91
CA VAL A 218 15.82 12.08 16.81
C VAL A 218 17.09 11.38 17.33
N ASN A 219 17.19 10.06 17.16
CA ASN A 219 18.36 9.32 17.63
C ASN A 219 18.68 8.11 16.76
N ARG A 220 19.89 7.56 16.97
CA ARG A 220 20.45 6.45 16.22
C ARG A 220 19.61 5.17 16.31
N THR A 221 19.04 4.87 17.48
CA THR A 221 18.19 3.70 17.68
C THR A 221 16.90 3.79 16.87
N GLN A 222 16.23 4.94 16.92
CA GLN A 222 15.05 5.21 16.11
C GLN A 222 15.37 5.17 14.61
N MET A 223 16.54 5.68 14.22
CA MET A 223 16.99 5.67 12.83
C MET A 223 17.12 4.24 12.29
N VAL A 224 17.77 3.34 13.03
CA VAL A 224 17.91 1.94 12.65
C VAL A 224 16.54 1.24 12.66
N ALA A 225 15.74 1.43 13.72
CA ALA A 225 14.41 0.82 13.83
C ALA A 225 13.49 1.25 12.67
N LYS A 226 13.51 2.54 12.30
CA LYS A 226 12.74 3.06 11.16
C LYS A 226 13.27 2.51 9.83
N ALA A 227 14.58 2.48 9.65
CA ALA A 227 15.21 1.98 8.44
C ALA A 227 14.91 0.50 8.16
N ILE A 228 14.87 -0.33 9.21
CA ILE A 228 14.49 -1.75 9.10
C ILE A 228 12.98 -1.86 8.80
N ARG A 229 12.14 -1.16 9.55
CA ARG A 229 10.68 -1.19 9.37
C ARG A 229 10.24 -0.73 7.97
N GLU A 230 10.92 0.28 7.43
CA GLU A 230 10.65 0.82 6.08
C GLU A 230 11.49 0.14 4.99
N GLN A 231 12.25 -0.91 5.35
CA GLN A 231 13.11 -1.72 4.45
C GLN A 231 14.13 -0.90 3.64
N ILE A 232 14.60 0.19 4.19
CA ILE A 232 15.71 0.97 3.61
C ILE A 232 17.01 0.18 3.69
N ILE A 233 17.13 -0.65 4.73
CA ILE A 233 18.20 -1.61 4.99
C ILE A 233 17.62 -2.96 5.42
N GLN A 234 18.38 -4.03 5.20
CA GLN A 234 18.10 -5.39 5.66
C GLN A 234 19.02 -5.75 6.81
#